data_416d425fe4e93a4474a70658ffb53ad7
#
_entry.id   416d425fe4e93a4474a70658ffb53ad7
#
_cell.length_a   1.000
_cell.length_b   1.000
_cell.length_c   1.000
_cell.angle_alpha   90.00
_cell.angle_beta   90.00
_cell.angle_gamma   90.00
#
_symmetry.space_group_name_H-M   'P 1'
#
loop_
_entity.id
_entity.type
_entity.pdbx_description
1 polymer ?
#
loop_
_entity_poly.entity_id
_entity_poly.type
_entity_poly.pdbx_seq_one_letter_code
_entity_poly.pdbx_strand_id
1 'polypeptide(L)'
;GVKAKVIFLTMYTLPEIIKCINELNKSVEITSITSLSEEDMELVGFLEDFFLKKQSTFVVNTLFKDKYYMRSVLYGCTEIPQPKFELVTSYEKLVGFFEKNKLTKAIVKARNLAGSEEVYQVTKEEIGNLPKRIYNGNYLVEEYVELKQMLTCDGFAMGSNIQYIFSNEYEELLLNTLNEQSGYIIRTNHLYWTDIELLKKIFAACKDILEVFTIEDQVTPFHFEWFYDDKSKRFVFCEVGKRFGGGAIPELIQYGFGINILEKYWQSINQSEKADCSEKMLLMPTVIATSYSPYLREGVITKVPEKKQFNWTEKTYFFVNVGDLGHCCYSK
;
A
#
# COMPACT_ATOMS: atom_id res chain seq x y z
N GLY A 1 19.91 -14.20 19.80
CA GLY A 1 19.79 -13.80 18.39
C GLY A 1 18.89 -14.77 17.66
N VAL A 2 18.10 -14.27 16.74
CA VAL A 2 17.20 -15.08 15.89
C VAL A 2 18.06 -15.99 15.01
N LYS A 3 17.82 -17.28 15.05
CA LYS A 3 18.45 -18.23 14.12
C LYS A 3 17.59 -18.26 12.86
N ALA A 4 18.08 -17.70 11.78
CA ALA A 4 17.42 -17.78 10.48
C ALA A 4 17.95 -18.97 9.66
N LYS A 5 17.06 -19.72 9.02
CA LYS A 5 17.38 -20.71 8.00
C LYS A 5 16.85 -20.21 6.67
N VAL A 6 17.72 -20.10 5.68
CA VAL A 6 17.34 -19.73 4.31
C VAL A 6 17.13 -21.00 3.49
N ILE A 7 16.01 -21.10 2.79
CA ILE A 7 15.69 -22.19 1.88
C ILE A 7 15.42 -21.60 0.51
N PHE A 8 16.16 -22.05 -0.48
CA PHE A 8 15.98 -21.65 -1.88
C PHE A 8 15.04 -22.64 -2.56
N LEU A 9 13.99 -22.12 -3.19
CA LEU A 9 13.10 -22.88 -4.05
C LEU A 9 13.61 -22.86 -5.50
N THR A 10 13.48 -23.97 -6.21
CA THR A 10 13.83 -24.05 -7.64
C THR A 10 12.91 -23.18 -8.48
N MET A 11 11.61 -23.15 -8.11
CA MET A 11 10.60 -22.31 -8.70
C MET A 11 9.69 -21.75 -7.61
N TYR A 12 9.28 -20.49 -7.73
CA TYR A 12 8.31 -19.87 -6.84
C TYR A 12 6.89 -20.27 -7.27
N THR A 13 6.48 -21.48 -6.90
CA THR A 13 5.16 -22.04 -7.21
C THR A 13 4.50 -22.61 -5.96
N LEU A 14 3.17 -22.60 -5.92
CA LEU A 14 2.41 -23.12 -4.80
C LEU A 14 2.79 -24.59 -4.44
N PRO A 15 2.95 -25.54 -5.39
CA PRO A 15 3.37 -26.91 -5.05
C PRO A 15 4.74 -26.98 -4.36
N GLU A 16 5.73 -26.21 -4.81
CA GLU A 16 7.07 -26.18 -4.20
C GLU A 16 7.04 -25.57 -2.80
N ILE A 17 6.24 -24.50 -2.59
CA ILE A 17 6.04 -23.89 -1.28
C ILE A 17 5.39 -24.88 -0.31
N ILE A 18 4.31 -25.55 -0.73
CA ILE A 18 3.61 -26.58 0.09
C ILE A 18 4.55 -27.72 0.46
N LYS A 19 5.35 -28.19 -0.48
CA LYS A 19 6.34 -29.24 -0.24
C LYS A 19 7.37 -28.79 0.79
N CYS A 20 7.88 -27.58 0.67
CA CYS A 20 8.82 -26.99 1.62
C CYS A 20 8.22 -26.89 3.03
N ILE A 21 6.98 -26.39 3.16
CA ILE A 21 6.28 -26.30 4.44
C ILE A 21 6.08 -27.68 5.07
N ASN A 22 5.67 -28.68 4.28
CA ASN A 22 5.50 -30.05 4.78
C ASN A 22 6.82 -30.68 5.28
N GLU A 23 7.94 -30.40 4.60
CA GLU A 23 9.25 -30.88 5.06
C GLU A 23 9.68 -30.16 6.37
N LEU A 24 9.45 -28.85 6.48
CA LEU A 24 9.73 -28.11 7.70
C LEU A 24 8.88 -28.61 8.88
N ASN A 25 7.60 -28.86 8.67
CA ASN A 25 6.69 -29.36 9.72
C ASN A 25 7.07 -30.72 10.31
N LYS A 26 8.00 -31.48 9.68
CA LYS A 26 8.52 -32.72 10.25
C LYS A 26 9.49 -32.47 11.42
N SER A 27 10.08 -31.31 11.52
CA SER A 27 11.14 -30.99 12.46
C SER A 27 10.89 -29.76 13.33
N VAL A 28 10.01 -28.84 12.89
CA VAL A 28 9.67 -27.62 13.60
C VAL A 28 8.17 -27.36 13.51
N GLU A 29 7.60 -26.82 14.56
CA GLU A 29 6.22 -26.31 14.56
C GLU A 29 6.21 -24.92 13.89
N ILE A 30 5.42 -24.76 12.82
CA ILE A 30 5.24 -23.47 12.16
C ILE A 30 4.05 -22.76 12.81
N THR A 31 4.30 -21.62 13.43
CA THR A 31 3.28 -20.85 14.16
C THR A 31 2.74 -19.66 13.39
N SER A 32 3.47 -19.20 12.37
CA SER A 32 3.05 -18.08 11.50
C SER A 32 3.64 -18.23 10.10
N ILE A 33 2.88 -17.81 9.10
CA ILE A 33 3.32 -17.67 7.71
C ILE A 33 3.02 -16.24 7.30
N THR A 34 4.00 -15.48 6.82
CA THR A 34 3.81 -14.08 6.47
C THR A 34 4.66 -13.68 5.26
N SER A 35 4.25 -12.64 4.56
CA SER A 35 5.01 -11.92 3.55
C SER A 35 4.79 -10.43 3.71
N LEU A 36 5.76 -9.64 3.29
CA LEU A 36 5.63 -8.18 3.15
C LEU A 36 5.42 -7.77 1.68
N SER A 37 5.34 -8.75 0.76
CA SER A 37 5.00 -8.52 -0.64
C SER A 37 3.49 -8.50 -0.82
N GLU A 38 2.99 -7.46 -1.45
CA GLU A 38 1.57 -7.32 -1.78
C GLU A 38 1.07 -8.43 -2.73
N GLU A 39 1.95 -8.96 -3.57
CA GLU A 39 1.62 -10.04 -4.51
C GLU A 39 1.35 -11.37 -3.82
N ASP A 40 1.92 -11.59 -2.64
CA ASP A 40 1.80 -12.83 -1.88
C ASP A 40 0.57 -12.88 -0.96
N MET A 41 -0.19 -11.81 -0.80
CA MET A 41 -1.22 -11.69 0.24
C MET A 41 -2.23 -12.83 0.23
N GLU A 42 -2.81 -13.14 -0.93
CA GLU A 42 -3.80 -14.23 -1.05
C GLU A 42 -3.16 -15.60 -0.83
N LEU A 43 -1.94 -15.80 -1.35
CA LEU A 43 -1.17 -17.03 -1.14
C LEU A 43 -0.88 -17.25 0.34
N VAL A 44 -0.41 -16.24 1.05
CA VAL A 44 -0.14 -16.32 2.49
C VAL A 44 -1.43 -16.64 3.26
N GLY A 45 -2.54 -15.98 2.94
CA GLY A 45 -3.83 -16.24 3.56
C GLY A 45 -4.28 -17.69 3.38
N PHE A 46 -4.16 -18.23 2.15
CA PHE A 46 -4.45 -19.62 1.87
C PHE A 46 -3.56 -20.58 2.68
N LEU A 47 -2.25 -20.31 2.75
CA LEU A 47 -1.31 -21.18 3.49
C LEU A 47 -1.55 -21.13 4.99
N GLU A 48 -1.85 -19.98 5.58
CA GLU A 48 -2.20 -19.84 7.00
C GLU A 48 -3.49 -20.60 7.34
N ASP A 49 -4.55 -20.42 6.54
CA ASP A 49 -5.83 -21.12 6.74
C ASP A 49 -5.67 -22.64 6.58
N PHE A 50 -4.85 -23.09 5.62
CA PHE A 50 -4.66 -24.52 5.36
C PHE A 50 -3.75 -25.20 6.39
N PHE A 51 -2.55 -24.67 6.64
CA PHE A 51 -1.55 -25.29 7.49
C PHE A 51 -1.72 -25.00 8.98
N LEU A 52 -2.06 -23.75 9.32
CA LEU A 52 -2.17 -23.31 10.70
C LEU A 52 -3.61 -23.38 11.23
N LYS A 53 -4.56 -23.79 10.37
CA LYS A 53 -5.99 -23.88 10.71
C LYS A 53 -6.57 -22.56 11.22
N LYS A 54 -5.98 -21.45 10.81
CA LYS A 54 -6.57 -20.13 11.01
C LYS A 54 -7.86 -20.04 10.19
N GLN A 55 -8.74 -19.14 10.60
CA GLN A 55 -10.00 -18.94 9.90
C GLN A 55 -10.02 -17.54 9.31
N SER A 56 -10.42 -17.46 8.03
CA SER A 56 -10.66 -16.20 7.33
C SER A 56 -9.41 -15.38 6.98
N THR A 57 -8.18 -15.88 7.14
CA THR A 57 -6.98 -15.12 6.76
C THR A 57 -6.94 -14.86 5.26
N PHE A 58 -7.35 -15.82 4.43
CA PHE A 58 -7.47 -15.62 2.99
C PHE A 58 -8.45 -14.50 2.65
N VAL A 59 -9.63 -14.49 3.28
CA VAL A 59 -10.65 -13.44 3.06
C VAL A 59 -10.11 -12.08 3.47
N VAL A 60 -9.50 -11.98 4.65
CA VAL A 60 -8.89 -10.74 5.14
C VAL A 60 -7.82 -10.23 4.18
N ASN A 61 -6.90 -11.11 3.76
CA ASN A 61 -5.84 -10.73 2.84
C ASN A 61 -6.40 -10.27 1.47
N THR A 62 -7.48 -10.90 1.01
CA THR A 62 -8.20 -10.47 -0.20
C THR A 62 -8.81 -9.06 -0.05
N LEU A 63 -9.33 -8.70 1.14
CA LEU A 63 -9.84 -7.34 1.39
C LEU A 63 -8.75 -6.27 1.27
N PHE A 64 -7.52 -6.58 1.65
CA PHE A 64 -6.38 -5.67 1.48
C PHE A 64 -5.82 -5.65 0.06
N LYS A 65 -6.22 -6.56 -0.81
CA LYS A 65 -5.71 -6.68 -2.19
C LYS A 65 -6.71 -6.25 -3.24
N ASP A 66 -7.95 -6.73 -3.15
CA ASP A 66 -8.99 -6.49 -4.14
C ASP A 66 -9.75 -5.19 -3.86
N LYS A 67 -9.49 -4.17 -4.65
CA LYS A 67 -10.07 -2.83 -4.50
C LYS A 67 -11.60 -2.81 -4.56
N TYR A 68 -12.21 -3.72 -5.31
CA TYR A 68 -13.68 -3.80 -5.38
C TYR A 68 -14.28 -4.37 -4.09
N TYR A 69 -13.70 -5.43 -3.54
CA TYR A 69 -14.13 -5.96 -2.24
C TYR A 69 -13.84 -4.98 -1.11
N MET A 70 -12.67 -4.37 -1.09
CA MET A 70 -12.29 -3.31 -0.15
C MET A 70 -13.35 -2.19 -0.11
N ARG A 71 -13.69 -1.62 -1.27
CA ARG A 71 -14.72 -0.58 -1.40
C ARG A 71 -16.10 -1.06 -0.94
N SER A 72 -16.51 -2.27 -1.36
CA SER A 72 -17.83 -2.81 -1.08
C SER A 72 -18.06 -3.03 0.40
N VAL A 73 -17.06 -3.58 1.11
CA VAL A 73 -17.13 -3.82 2.55
C VAL A 73 -17.17 -2.50 3.31
N LEU A 74 -16.30 -1.54 2.97
CA LEU A 74 -16.30 -0.22 3.63
C LEU A 74 -17.62 0.53 3.39
N TYR A 75 -18.17 0.48 2.19
CA TYR A 75 -19.47 1.10 1.88
C TYR A 75 -20.60 0.56 2.75
N GLY A 76 -20.59 -0.73 3.05
CA GLY A 76 -21.62 -1.38 3.86
C GLY A 76 -21.43 -1.31 5.37
N CYS A 77 -20.18 -1.04 5.83
CA CYS A 77 -19.80 -1.19 7.24
C CYS A 77 -19.31 0.09 7.91
N THR A 78 -19.04 1.15 7.16
CA THR A 78 -18.44 2.38 7.73
C THR A 78 -19.00 3.64 7.09
N GLU A 79 -18.81 4.77 7.78
CA GLU A 79 -19.08 6.12 7.25
C GLU A 79 -17.79 6.76 6.66
N ILE A 80 -16.76 5.97 6.37
CA ILE A 80 -15.50 6.47 5.81
C ILE A 80 -15.73 7.08 4.43
N PRO A 81 -15.36 8.34 4.20
CA PRO A 81 -15.48 8.97 2.90
C PRO A 81 -14.63 8.25 1.87
N GLN A 82 -15.25 7.72 0.82
CA GLN A 82 -14.59 7.04 -0.29
C GLN A 82 -15.23 7.43 -1.62
N PRO A 83 -14.53 7.26 -2.76
CA PRO A 83 -15.11 7.52 -4.08
C PRO A 83 -16.34 6.65 -4.33
N LYS A 84 -17.32 7.17 -5.08
CA LYS A 84 -18.34 6.30 -5.69
C LYS A 84 -17.66 5.33 -6.62
N PHE A 85 -18.14 4.10 -6.67
CA PHE A 85 -17.50 3.05 -7.46
C PHE A 85 -18.52 2.07 -8.05
N GLU A 86 -18.13 1.36 -9.10
CA GLU A 86 -18.89 0.27 -9.69
C GLU A 86 -17.96 -0.72 -10.39
N LEU A 87 -18.39 -1.99 -10.49
CA LEU A 87 -17.65 -3.01 -11.23
C LEU A 87 -17.86 -2.84 -12.73
N VAL A 88 -16.78 -2.82 -13.50
CA VAL A 88 -16.82 -2.66 -14.96
C VAL A 88 -16.99 -4.02 -15.61
N THR A 89 -18.18 -4.30 -16.13
CA THR A 89 -18.53 -5.57 -16.83
C THR A 89 -19.00 -5.38 -18.26
N SER A 90 -19.29 -4.15 -18.68
CA SER A 90 -19.61 -3.79 -20.05
C SER A 90 -19.38 -2.30 -20.31
N TYR A 91 -19.37 -1.94 -21.60
CA TYR A 91 -19.32 -0.54 -22.02
C TYR A 91 -20.52 0.27 -21.51
N GLU A 92 -21.72 -0.30 -21.62
CA GLU A 92 -22.98 0.34 -21.21
C GLU A 92 -23.00 0.62 -19.70
N LYS A 93 -22.46 -0.31 -18.88
CA LYS A 93 -22.33 -0.09 -17.43
C LYS A 93 -21.39 1.06 -17.12
N LEU A 94 -20.24 1.14 -17.81
CA LEU A 94 -19.30 2.23 -17.61
C LEU A 94 -19.91 3.58 -18.00
N VAL A 95 -20.60 3.66 -19.15
CA VAL A 95 -21.34 4.88 -19.56
C VAL A 95 -22.43 5.22 -18.54
N GLY A 96 -23.21 4.23 -18.11
CA GLY A 96 -24.24 4.40 -17.09
C GLY A 96 -23.73 4.92 -15.76
N PHE A 97 -22.52 4.52 -15.35
CA PHE A 97 -21.85 5.04 -14.14
C PHE A 97 -21.61 6.56 -14.23
N PHE A 98 -21.10 7.04 -15.38
CA PHE A 98 -20.92 8.46 -15.62
C PHE A 98 -22.22 9.24 -15.56
N GLU A 99 -23.28 8.71 -16.22
CA GLU A 99 -24.60 9.37 -16.29
C GLU A 99 -25.29 9.41 -14.93
N LYS A 100 -25.35 8.28 -14.23
CA LYS A 100 -25.96 8.16 -12.90
C LYS A 100 -25.34 9.10 -11.88
N ASN A 101 -24.00 9.25 -11.93
CA ASN A 101 -23.26 10.06 -10.98
C ASN A 101 -22.95 11.49 -11.50
N LYS A 102 -23.38 11.83 -12.73
CA LYS A 102 -23.14 13.14 -13.38
C LYS A 102 -21.65 13.50 -13.43
N LEU A 103 -20.79 12.54 -13.76
CA LEU A 103 -19.36 12.71 -13.79
C LEU A 103 -18.89 13.21 -15.16
N THR A 104 -17.87 14.06 -15.13
CA THR A 104 -17.11 14.46 -16.32
C THR A 104 -15.83 13.64 -16.47
N LYS A 105 -15.32 13.11 -15.36
CA LYS A 105 -14.08 12.36 -15.27
C LYS A 105 -14.20 11.22 -14.25
N ALA A 106 -13.55 10.10 -14.53
CA ALA A 106 -13.48 8.95 -13.64
C ALA A 106 -12.11 8.27 -13.71
N ILE A 107 -11.86 7.38 -12.78
CA ILE A 107 -10.71 6.46 -12.77
C ILE A 107 -11.22 5.05 -13.05
N VAL A 108 -10.68 4.39 -14.06
CA VAL A 108 -10.85 2.95 -14.29
C VAL A 108 -9.55 2.27 -13.91
N LYS A 109 -9.60 1.29 -13.01
CA LYS A 109 -8.39 0.62 -12.51
C LYS A 109 -8.61 -0.87 -12.29
N ALA A 110 -7.53 -1.64 -12.44
CA ALA A 110 -7.54 -3.06 -12.13
C ALA A 110 -7.78 -3.29 -10.63
N ARG A 111 -8.53 -4.34 -10.29
CA ARG A 111 -8.90 -4.68 -8.91
C ARG A 111 -7.69 -5.09 -8.06
N ASN A 112 -6.78 -5.90 -8.64
CA ASN A 112 -5.77 -6.64 -7.89
C ASN A 112 -4.32 -6.21 -8.20
N LEU A 113 -4.12 -5.15 -9.00
CA LEU A 113 -2.79 -4.63 -9.31
C LEU A 113 -2.39 -3.50 -8.35
N ALA A 114 -1.08 -3.26 -8.23
CA ALA A 114 -0.48 -2.26 -7.36
C ALA A 114 0.34 -1.24 -8.17
N GLY A 115 0.84 -0.19 -7.52
CA GLY A 115 1.79 0.76 -8.14
C GLY A 115 1.24 1.52 -9.33
N SER A 116 -0.05 1.83 -9.34
CA SER A 116 -0.76 2.52 -10.44
C SER A 116 -0.75 1.76 -11.78
N GLU A 117 -0.43 0.47 -11.78
CA GLU A 117 -0.52 -0.37 -12.97
C GLU A 117 -1.99 -0.51 -13.41
N GLU A 118 -2.24 -0.39 -14.73
CA GLU A 118 -3.59 -0.48 -15.31
C GLU A 118 -4.59 0.52 -14.68
N VAL A 119 -4.14 1.75 -14.42
CA VAL A 119 -4.97 2.86 -13.96
C VAL A 119 -5.19 3.84 -15.12
N TYR A 120 -6.44 4.07 -15.48
CA TYR A 120 -6.85 4.93 -16.59
C TYR A 120 -7.69 6.09 -16.04
N GLN A 121 -7.21 7.31 -16.22
CA GLN A 121 -8.03 8.50 -16.05
C GLN A 121 -8.76 8.75 -17.37
N VAL A 122 -10.08 8.87 -17.32
CA VAL A 122 -10.92 8.89 -18.51
C VAL A 122 -12.09 9.86 -18.37
N THR A 123 -12.38 10.62 -19.45
CA THR A 123 -13.61 11.37 -19.61
C THR A 123 -14.68 10.48 -20.28
N LYS A 124 -15.94 10.94 -20.27
CA LYS A 124 -17.05 10.19 -20.91
C LYS A 124 -16.78 9.95 -22.41
N GLU A 125 -16.19 10.92 -23.09
CA GLU A 125 -15.88 10.88 -24.51
C GLU A 125 -14.75 9.89 -24.85
N GLU A 126 -13.86 9.64 -23.87
CA GLU A 126 -12.68 8.77 -24.05
C GLU A 126 -12.95 7.30 -23.73
N ILE A 127 -14.14 6.95 -23.20
CA ILE A 127 -14.48 5.56 -22.82
C ILE A 127 -14.24 4.60 -23.98
N GLY A 128 -14.55 5.02 -25.23
CA GLY A 128 -14.35 4.20 -26.44
C GLY A 128 -12.87 3.86 -26.74
N ASN A 129 -11.92 4.59 -26.17
CA ASN A 129 -10.49 4.38 -26.37
C ASN A 129 -9.88 3.37 -25.37
N LEU A 130 -10.65 2.96 -24.33
CA LEU A 130 -10.17 2.03 -23.33
C LEU A 130 -10.00 0.62 -23.89
N PRO A 131 -9.01 -0.15 -23.41
CA PRO A 131 -8.80 -1.52 -23.86
C PRO A 131 -10.03 -2.41 -23.59
N LYS A 132 -10.43 -3.26 -24.54
CA LYS A 132 -11.58 -4.15 -24.37
C LYS A 132 -11.50 -5.07 -23.16
N ARG A 133 -10.28 -5.38 -22.69
CA ARG A 133 -10.07 -6.24 -21.49
C ARG A 133 -10.65 -5.67 -20.22
N ILE A 134 -10.91 -4.37 -20.13
CA ILE A 134 -11.48 -3.78 -18.92
C ILE A 134 -12.93 -4.24 -18.62
N TYR A 135 -13.64 -4.76 -19.64
CA TYR A 135 -15.05 -5.17 -19.52
C TYR A 135 -15.24 -6.61 -19.01
N ASN A 136 -14.19 -7.23 -18.47
CA ASN A 136 -14.23 -8.63 -18.01
C ASN A 136 -14.56 -8.82 -16.51
N GLY A 137 -14.88 -7.73 -15.79
CA GLY A 137 -15.16 -7.76 -14.35
C GLY A 137 -13.90 -7.72 -13.45
N ASN A 138 -12.71 -7.60 -14.03
CA ASN A 138 -11.45 -7.43 -13.28
C ASN A 138 -11.06 -5.96 -13.07
N TYR A 139 -11.95 -5.04 -13.43
CA TYR A 139 -11.75 -3.60 -13.25
C TYR A 139 -12.93 -2.98 -12.52
N LEU A 140 -12.66 -1.94 -11.77
CA LEU A 140 -13.66 -1.05 -11.21
C LEU A 140 -13.51 0.34 -11.80
N VAL A 141 -14.62 1.08 -11.84
CA VAL A 141 -14.63 2.52 -12.09
C VAL A 141 -14.90 3.25 -10.78
N GLU A 142 -14.18 4.34 -10.56
CA GLU A 142 -14.35 5.24 -9.41
C GLU A 142 -14.54 6.68 -9.89
N GLU A 143 -15.31 7.48 -9.14
CA GLU A 143 -15.34 8.90 -9.38
C GLU A 143 -13.94 9.50 -9.18
N TYR A 144 -13.59 10.49 -10.00
CA TYR A 144 -12.34 11.21 -9.83
C TYR A 144 -12.42 12.11 -8.59
N VAL A 145 -11.50 11.94 -7.65
CA VAL A 145 -11.41 12.75 -6.43
C VAL A 145 -10.68 14.05 -6.72
N GLU A 146 -11.36 15.19 -6.56
CA GLU A 146 -10.81 16.53 -6.85
C GLU A 146 -9.86 17.08 -5.77
N LEU A 147 -9.47 16.27 -4.79
CA LEU A 147 -8.48 16.68 -3.78
C LEU A 147 -7.06 16.56 -4.37
N LYS A 148 -6.22 17.56 -4.09
CA LYS A 148 -4.92 17.72 -4.73
C LYS A 148 -3.73 17.27 -3.89
N GLN A 149 -3.98 16.90 -2.63
CA GLN A 149 -2.95 16.44 -1.72
C GLN A 149 -3.17 14.96 -1.41
N MET A 150 -2.09 14.24 -1.21
CA MET A 150 -2.14 12.82 -0.86
C MET A 150 -1.14 12.53 0.23
N LEU A 151 -1.56 11.72 1.21
CA LEU A 151 -0.72 11.26 2.30
C LEU A 151 -0.82 9.76 2.47
N THR A 152 0.16 9.21 3.18
CA THR A 152 0.15 7.82 3.63
C THR A 152 0.02 7.75 5.16
N CYS A 153 -0.54 6.63 5.63
CA CYS A 153 -0.42 6.22 7.02
C CYS A 153 0.15 4.80 7.04
N ASP A 154 1.32 4.65 7.64
CA ASP A 154 2.11 3.42 7.62
C ASP A 154 2.36 2.94 9.04
N GLY A 155 2.27 1.63 9.24
CA GLY A 155 2.48 1.06 10.55
C GLY A 155 2.10 -0.42 10.63
N PHE A 156 1.79 -0.87 11.83
CA PHE A 156 1.18 -2.18 12.01
C PHE A 156 0.25 -2.20 13.24
N ALA A 157 -0.70 -3.12 13.19
CA ALA A 157 -1.68 -3.35 14.24
C ALA A 157 -1.65 -4.82 14.71
N MET A 158 -2.14 -5.08 15.90
CA MET A 158 -2.50 -6.40 16.41
C MET A 158 -4.02 -6.46 16.51
N GLY A 159 -4.65 -7.27 15.64
CA GLY A 159 -6.06 -7.08 15.35
C GLY A 159 -6.31 -5.64 14.89
N SER A 160 -7.28 -4.95 15.45
CA SER A 160 -7.55 -3.52 15.20
C SER A 160 -6.73 -2.56 16.09
N ASN A 161 -5.95 -3.09 17.07
CA ASN A 161 -5.17 -2.27 17.96
C ASN A 161 -3.87 -1.80 17.27
N ILE A 162 -3.84 -0.55 16.86
CA ILE A 162 -2.67 0.07 16.23
C ILE A 162 -1.51 0.13 17.22
N GLN A 163 -0.39 -0.52 16.90
CA GLN A 163 0.83 -0.49 17.70
C GLN A 163 1.72 0.70 17.34
N TYR A 164 1.81 0.98 16.05
CA TYR A 164 2.52 2.13 15.48
C TYR A 164 1.75 2.64 14.27
N ILE A 165 1.66 3.96 14.14
CA ILE A 165 1.16 4.64 12.94
C ILE A 165 1.95 5.91 12.71
N PHE A 166 2.38 6.11 11.47
CA PHE A 166 3.15 7.26 11.01
C PHE A 166 2.53 7.78 9.73
N SER A 167 2.63 9.07 9.48
CA SER A 167 2.17 9.67 8.24
C SER A 167 3.30 10.33 7.47
N ASN A 168 3.31 10.06 6.18
CA ASN A 168 4.11 10.78 5.19
C ASN A 168 3.18 11.40 4.16
N GLU A 169 3.68 12.34 3.37
CA GLU A 169 2.92 12.98 2.30
C GLU A 169 3.70 12.94 1.00
N TYR A 170 2.97 12.85 -0.10
CA TYR A 170 3.52 13.01 -1.44
C TYR A 170 3.54 14.48 -1.83
N GLU A 171 4.61 14.91 -2.52
CA GLU A 171 4.67 16.28 -3.05
C GLU A 171 3.60 16.53 -4.12
N GLU A 172 3.33 15.51 -4.94
CA GLU A 172 2.30 15.51 -5.97
C GLU A 172 1.47 14.22 -5.91
N LEU A 173 0.27 14.24 -6.49
CA LEU A 173 -0.52 13.02 -6.64
C LEU A 173 0.26 12.00 -7.47
N LEU A 174 0.32 10.75 -7.01
CA LEU A 174 1.08 9.67 -7.66
C LEU A 174 0.76 9.51 -9.15
N LEU A 175 -0.52 9.63 -9.52
CA LEU A 175 -0.93 9.50 -10.91
C LEU A 175 -0.37 10.65 -11.78
N ASN A 176 -0.29 11.86 -11.26
CA ASN A 176 0.32 12.99 -11.97
C ASN A 176 1.82 12.78 -12.15
N THR A 177 2.49 12.34 -11.10
CA THR A 177 3.94 12.04 -11.12
C THR A 177 4.28 11.03 -12.22
N LEU A 178 3.46 9.99 -12.39
CA LEU A 178 3.62 8.99 -13.44
C LEU A 178 3.38 9.57 -14.85
N ASN A 179 2.32 10.34 -15.03
CA ASN A 179 1.95 10.92 -16.31
C ASN A 179 2.95 11.97 -16.80
N GLU A 180 3.49 12.77 -15.87
CA GLU A 180 4.42 13.86 -16.18
C GLU A 180 5.89 13.42 -16.15
N GLN A 181 6.16 12.17 -15.74
CA GLN A 181 7.51 11.65 -15.55
C GLN A 181 8.37 12.57 -14.66
N SER A 182 7.71 13.21 -13.68
CA SER A 182 8.36 14.02 -12.66
C SER A 182 8.96 13.12 -11.58
N GLY A 183 9.89 13.64 -10.77
CA GLY A 183 10.49 12.84 -9.70
C GLY A 183 9.48 12.53 -8.60
N TYR A 184 9.54 11.31 -8.07
CA TYR A 184 8.74 10.89 -6.92
C TYR A 184 9.35 11.41 -5.63
N ILE A 185 8.60 12.26 -4.92
CA ILE A 185 9.00 12.83 -3.64
C ILE A 185 7.98 12.45 -2.58
N ILE A 186 8.48 11.85 -1.49
CA ILE A 186 7.71 11.58 -0.29
C ILE A 186 8.49 12.08 0.93
N ARG A 187 7.77 12.68 1.88
CA ARG A 187 8.38 13.22 3.10
C ARG A 187 7.48 13.02 4.32
N THR A 188 8.07 13.23 5.50
CA THR A 188 7.30 13.31 6.75
C THR A 188 6.18 14.34 6.60
N ASN A 189 4.96 13.97 6.98
CA ASN A 189 3.77 14.80 6.76
C ASN A 189 3.82 16.11 7.56
N HIS A 190 3.59 17.24 6.88
CA HIS A 190 3.59 18.56 7.51
C HIS A 190 2.45 18.77 8.50
N LEU A 191 1.36 17.97 8.42
CA LEU A 191 0.22 18.05 9.35
C LEU A 191 0.61 17.80 10.81
N TYR A 192 1.73 17.14 11.08
CA TYR A 192 2.24 17.02 12.44
C TYR A 192 2.46 18.36 13.14
N TRP A 193 2.77 19.40 12.37
CA TRP A 193 3.05 20.73 12.90
C TRP A 193 1.97 21.77 12.57
N THR A 194 1.21 21.55 11.51
CA THR A 194 0.25 22.54 11.01
C THR A 194 -1.19 22.22 11.36
N ASP A 195 -1.56 20.93 11.44
CA ASP A 195 -2.92 20.50 11.76
C ASP A 195 -2.96 19.05 12.32
N ILE A 196 -2.51 18.92 13.52
CA ILE A 196 -2.48 17.62 14.22
C ILE A 196 -3.88 17.03 14.42
N GLU A 197 -4.91 17.87 14.52
CA GLU A 197 -6.29 17.40 14.71
C GLU A 197 -6.86 16.74 13.44
N LEU A 198 -6.52 17.26 12.25
CA LEU A 198 -6.85 16.58 10.99
C LEU A 198 -6.15 15.24 10.91
N LEU A 199 -4.86 15.19 11.26
CA LEU A 199 -4.08 13.95 11.24
C LEU A 199 -4.65 12.90 12.19
N LYS A 200 -5.06 13.30 13.40
CA LYS A 200 -5.73 12.40 14.36
C LYS A 200 -7.04 11.83 13.81
N LYS A 201 -7.84 12.62 13.10
CA LYS A 201 -9.07 12.15 12.44
C LYS A 201 -8.77 11.11 11.38
N ILE A 202 -7.71 11.30 10.59
CA ILE A 202 -7.28 10.34 9.58
C ILE A 202 -6.78 9.03 10.26
N PHE A 203 -6.01 9.14 11.35
CA PHE A 203 -5.58 7.97 12.12
C PHE A 203 -6.75 7.20 12.75
N ALA A 204 -7.77 7.90 13.23
CA ALA A 204 -9.00 7.28 13.71
C ALA A 204 -9.71 6.52 12.57
N ALA A 205 -9.80 7.13 11.38
CA ALA A 205 -10.38 6.48 10.20
C ALA A 205 -9.57 5.23 9.76
N CYS A 206 -8.23 5.25 9.88
CA CYS A 206 -7.42 4.05 9.68
C CYS A 206 -7.80 2.93 10.67
N LYS A 207 -8.01 3.28 11.95
CA LYS A 207 -8.44 2.33 12.98
C LYS A 207 -9.81 1.74 12.66
N ASP A 208 -10.78 2.57 12.27
CA ASP A 208 -12.13 2.11 11.90
C ASP A 208 -12.09 1.12 10.72
N ILE A 209 -11.21 1.34 9.74
CA ILE A 209 -11.00 0.39 8.63
C ILE A 209 -10.37 -0.91 9.13
N LEU A 210 -9.37 -0.83 10.02
CA LEU A 210 -8.73 -2.02 10.58
C LEU A 210 -9.70 -2.84 11.44
N GLU A 211 -10.65 -2.22 12.14
CA GLU A 211 -11.70 -2.92 12.89
C GLU A 211 -12.57 -3.79 11.99
N VAL A 212 -12.78 -3.37 10.73
CA VAL A 212 -13.55 -4.14 9.75
C VAL A 212 -12.70 -5.21 9.04
N PHE A 213 -11.41 -4.93 8.80
CA PHE A 213 -10.57 -5.76 7.92
C PHE A 213 -9.70 -6.77 8.66
N THR A 214 -9.46 -6.63 9.96
CA THR A 214 -8.51 -7.48 10.68
C THR A 214 -9.19 -8.54 11.53
N ILE A 215 -8.41 -9.58 11.87
CA ILE A 215 -8.78 -10.64 12.79
C ILE A 215 -8.03 -10.42 14.11
N GLU A 216 -8.66 -10.75 15.25
CA GLU A 216 -8.00 -10.75 16.55
C GLU A 216 -6.68 -11.55 16.51
N ASP A 217 -5.68 -11.08 17.25
CA ASP A 217 -4.35 -11.68 17.40
C ASP A 217 -3.50 -11.77 16.11
N GLN A 218 -3.94 -11.20 15.00
CA GLN A 218 -3.12 -11.09 13.80
C GLN A 218 -2.30 -9.80 13.80
N VAL A 219 -0.97 -9.93 13.61
CA VAL A 219 -0.09 -8.77 13.37
C VAL A 219 -0.21 -8.37 11.90
N THR A 220 -0.80 -7.21 11.66
CA THR A 220 -1.13 -6.70 10.31
C THR A 220 -0.32 -5.44 10.03
N PRO A 221 0.71 -5.51 9.15
CA PRO A 221 1.34 -4.30 8.62
C PRO A 221 0.35 -3.61 7.69
N PHE A 222 0.41 -2.29 7.61
CA PHE A 222 -0.48 -1.54 6.73
C PHE A 222 0.20 -0.33 6.10
N HIS A 223 -0.26 -0.02 4.91
CA HIS A 223 0.05 1.16 4.13
C HIS A 223 -1.26 1.72 3.59
N PHE A 224 -1.78 2.74 4.25
CA PHE A 224 -2.96 3.49 3.81
C PHE A 224 -2.56 4.62 2.90
N GLU A 225 -3.39 4.91 1.93
CA GLU A 225 -3.33 6.10 1.10
C GLU A 225 -4.63 6.91 1.21
N TRP A 226 -4.50 8.22 1.36
CA TRP A 226 -5.59 9.15 1.55
C TRP A 226 -5.41 10.37 0.66
N PHE A 227 -6.45 10.73 -0.08
CA PHE A 227 -6.58 12.09 -0.62
C PHE A 227 -7.00 13.04 0.50
N TYR A 228 -6.47 14.25 0.53
CA TYR A 228 -6.86 15.24 1.51
C TYR A 228 -6.73 16.67 0.99
N ASP A 229 -7.31 17.62 1.71
CA ASP A 229 -7.16 19.06 1.52
C ASP A 229 -7.11 19.70 2.91
N ASP A 230 -5.96 20.25 3.26
CA ASP A 230 -5.67 20.86 4.54
C ASP A 230 -6.50 22.14 4.77
N LYS A 231 -6.97 22.82 3.72
CA LYS A 231 -7.81 24.02 3.81
C LYS A 231 -9.25 23.69 4.15
N SER A 232 -9.86 22.77 3.42
CA SER A 232 -11.25 22.35 3.66
C SER A 232 -11.39 21.30 4.77
N LYS A 233 -10.26 20.76 5.28
CA LYS A 233 -10.22 19.66 6.27
C LYS A 233 -10.91 18.38 5.80
N ARG A 234 -11.02 18.20 4.49
CA ARG A 234 -11.61 17.01 3.88
C ARG A 234 -10.53 15.96 3.63
N PHE A 235 -10.90 14.73 3.80
CA PHE A 235 -10.10 13.59 3.39
C PHE A 235 -10.99 12.50 2.81
N VAL A 236 -10.45 11.70 1.88
CA VAL A 236 -11.15 10.63 1.17
C VAL A 236 -10.21 9.43 1.09
N PHE A 237 -10.69 8.26 1.48
CA PHE A 237 -9.93 7.03 1.42
C PHE A 237 -9.57 6.65 -0.03
N CYS A 238 -8.28 6.40 -0.28
CA CYS A 238 -7.79 5.93 -1.56
C CYS A 238 -7.67 4.41 -1.59
N GLU A 239 -6.78 3.84 -0.80
CA GLU A 239 -6.61 2.38 -0.67
C GLU A 239 -5.80 2.01 0.58
N VAL A 240 -5.75 0.71 0.90
CA VAL A 240 -4.86 0.16 1.92
C VAL A 240 -4.26 -1.17 1.46
N GLY A 241 -2.95 -1.33 1.63
CA GLY A 241 -2.25 -2.60 1.43
C GLY A 241 -1.80 -3.22 2.75
N LYS A 242 -1.81 -4.54 2.85
CA LYS A 242 -1.30 -5.28 4.03
C LYS A 242 0.22 -5.44 3.95
N ARG A 243 0.92 -4.35 3.87
CA ARG A 243 2.38 -4.24 3.78
C ARG A 243 2.85 -2.90 4.29
N PHE A 244 4.15 -2.70 4.39
CA PHE A 244 4.72 -1.35 4.54
C PHE A 244 4.78 -0.64 3.18
N GLY A 245 4.73 0.68 3.23
CA GLY A 245 4.84 1.51 2.03
C GLY A 245 6.19 1.36 1.34
N GLY A 246 6.19 1.50 0.01
CA GLY A 246 7.40 1.57 -0.81
C GLY A 246 8.10 2.93 -0.73
N GLY A 247 9.04 3.18 -1.65
CA GLY A 247 9.66 4.50 -1.80
C GLY A 247 10.46 4.98 -0.57
N ALA A 248 11.09 4.07 0.17
CA ALA A 248 11.87 4.35 1.39
C ALA A 248 11.02 4.80 2.61
N ILE A 249 9.72 4.52 2.65
CA ILE A 249 8.86 4.88 3.80
C ILE A 249 9.37 4.32 5.13
N PRO A 250 9.81 3.05 5.26
CA PRO A 250 10.39 2.56 6.51
C PRO A 250 11.64 3.35 6.95
N GLU A 251 12.48 3.79 6.02
CA GLU A 251 13.63 4.64 6.29
C GLU A 251 13.20 6.06 6.72
N LEU A 252 12.17 6.64 6.09
CA LEU A 252 11.62 7.93 6.50
C LEU A 252 11.09 7.89 7.94
N ILE A 253 10.43 6.80 8.33
CA ILE A 253 9.98 6.57 9.71
C ILE A 253 11.20 6.50 10.64
N GLN A 254 12.24 5.77 10.25
CA GLN A 254 13.44 5.67 11.07
C GLN A 254 14.13 7.01 11.26
N TYR A 255 14.27 7.82 10.20
CA TYR A 255 14.92 9.13 10.29
C TYR A 255 14.02 10.17 10.96
N GLY A 256 12.76 10.22 10.65
CA GLY A 256 11.83 11.20 11.19
C GLY A 256 11.49 10.97 12.67
N PHE A 257 11.35 9.70 13.07
CA PHE A 257 10.81 9.33 14.38
C PHE A 257 11.79 8.51 15.24
N GLY A 258 12.95 8.14 14.73
CA GLY A 258 13.92 7.30 15.45
C GLY A 258 13.50 5.84 15.63
N ILE A 259 12.51 5.35 14.85
CA ILE A 259 11.92 4.02 15.02
C ILE A 259 12.18 3.15 13.80
N ASN A 260 12.86 2.02 14.00
CA ASN A 260 12.95 0.97 12.99
C ASN A 260 11.66 0.15 12.98
N ILE A 261 10.71 0.53 12.13
CA ILE A 261 9.37 -0.09 12.09
C ILE A 261 9.41 -1.56 11.69
N LEU A 262 10.34 -1.96 10.81
CA LEU A 262 10.50 -3.36 10.40
C LEU A 262 10.98 -4.22 11.58
N GLU A 263 11.93 -3.72 12.36
CA GLU A 263 12.39 -4.42 13.57
C GLU A 263 11.27 -4.59 14.57
N LYS A 264 10.47 -3.54 14.82
CA LYS A 264 9.31 -3.59 15.72
C LYS A 264 8.27 -4.60 15.26
N TYR A 265 7.99 -4.63 13.97
CA TYR A 265 7.07 -5.60 13.37
C TYR A 265 7.53 -7.05 13.58
N TRP A 266 8.80 -7.36 13.27
CA TRP A 266 9.34 -8.71 13.46
C TRP A 266 9.43 -9.11 14.94
N GLN A 267 9.68 -8.17 15.84
CA GLN A 267 9.60 -8.39 17.28
C GLN A 267 8.18 -8.78 17.68
N SER A 268 7.15 -8.07 17.19
CA SER A 268 5.74 -8.36 17.49
C SER A 268 5.29 -9.73 16.98
N ILE A 269 5.72 -10.17 15.80
CA ILE A 269 5.42 -11.52 15.30
C ILE A 269 6.05 -12.61 16.17
N ASN A 270 7.25 -12.38 16.67
CA ASN A 270 8.00 -13.38 17.45
C ASN A 270 7.66 -13.38 18.95
N GLN A 271 6.95 -12.38 19.46
CA GLN A 271 6.57 -12.30 20.87
C GLN A 271 5.20 -12.95 21.07
N SER A 272 5.19 -14.04 21.85
CA SER A 272 3.95 -14.67 22.34
C SER A 272 3.23 -13.83 23.41
N GLU A 273 3.82 -12.73 23.85
CA GLU A 273 3.27 -11.84 24.88
C GLU A 273 2.60 -10.65 24.21
N LYS A 274 1.35 -10.39 24.62
CA LYS A 274 0.59 -9.20 24.26
C LYS A 274 1.47 -7.98 24.52
N ALA A 275 1.87 -7.30 23.45
CA ALA A 275 2.53 -6.01 23.58
C ALA A 275 1.66 -5.11 24.47
N ASP A 276 2.29 -4.36 25.37
CA ASP A 276 1.63 -3.40 26.25
C ASP A 276 0.86 -2.40 25.37
N CYS A 277 -0.45 -2.62 25.26
CA CYS A 277 -1.37 -1.89 24.39
C CYS A 277 -1.68 -0.48 24.89
N SER A 278 -0.82 0.13 25.69
CA SER A 278 -0.98 1.52 26.09
C SER A 278 -0.82 2.42 24.85
N GLU A 279 -1.87 3.16 24.56
CA GLU A 279 -2.04 4.11 23.47
C GLU A 279 -0.78 4.92 23.10
N LYS A 280 -0.03 4.45 22.10
CA LYS A 280 1.06 5.22 21.46
C LYS A 280 0.65 5.69 20.06
N MET A 281 -0.61 6.02 19.86
CA MET A 281 -1.16 6.37 18.55
C MET A 281 -0.58 7.64 17.92
N LEU A 282 0.08 8.50 18.66
CA LEU A 282 0.64 9.74 18.11
C LEU A 282 2.07 9.96 18.59
N LEU A 283 3.02 9.56 17.78
CA LEU A 283 4.43 9.94 17.94
C LEU A 283 4.71 11.15 17.08
N MET A 284 5.39 12.14 17.67
CA MET A 284 5.82 13.35 16.94
C MET A 284 7.16 13.13 16.28
N PRO A 285 7.34 13.50 15.01
CA PRO A 285 8.63 13.43 14.37
C PRO A 285 9.59 14.49 14.92
N THR A 286 10.87 14.16 14.96
CA THR A 286 11.92 15.06 15.40
C THR A 286 12.49 15.91 14.27
N VAL A 287 12.39 15.41 13.03
CA VAL A 287 12.85 16.06 11.81
C VAL A 287 11.93 15.72 10.65
N ILE A 288 11.98 16.53 9.59
CA ILE A 288 11.37 16.19 8.30
C ILE A 288 12.36 15.33 7.54
N ALA A 289 12.03 14.06 7.36
CA ALA A 289 12.77 13.16 6.48
C ALA A 289 12.13 13.19 5.08
N THR A 290 12.93 13.19 4.03
CA THR A 290 12.47 13.26 2.64
C THR A 290 13.20 12.22 1.79
N SER A 291 12.46 11.52 0.94
CA SER A 291 13.00 10.67 -0.12
C SER A 291 12.66 11.26 -1.48
N TYR A 292 13.66 11.29 -2.36
CA TYR A 292 13.51 11.70 -3.75
C TYR A 292 13.98 10.59 -4.68
N SER A 293 13.11 10.15 -5.57
CA SER A 293 13.39 9.14 -6.58
C SER A 293 13.09 9.71 -7.96
N PRO A 294 14.12 10.12 -8.73
CA PRO A 294 13.90 10.59 -10.10
C PRO A 294 13.45 9.44 -11.00
N TYR A 295 12.52 9.71 -11.90
CA TYR A 295 12.15 8.76 -12.94
C TYR A 295 13.26 8.57 -13.95
N LEU A 296 13.44 7.32 -14.38
CA LEU A 296 14.28 7.01 -15.53
C LEU A 296 13.53 7.35 -16.81
N ARG A 297 14.25 7.92 -17.78
CA ARG A 297 13.76 8.06 -19.14
C ARG A 297 13.97 6.75 -19.90
N GLU A 298 13.11 6.49 -20.89
CA GLU A 298 13.33 5.38 -21.81
C GLU A 298 14.67 5.50 -22.52
N GLY A 299 15.42 4.41 -22.58
CA GLY A 299 16.71 4.36 -23.24
C GLY A 299 17.72 3.50 -22.49
N VAL A 300 18.92 3.41 -23.07
CA VAL A 300 20.04 2.70 -22.45
C VAL A 300 20.76 3.64 -21.50
N ILE A 301 21.01 3.18 -20.27
CA ILE A 301 21.76 3.94 -19.27
C ILE A 301 23.23 3.99 -19.66
N THR A 302 23.71 5.16 -20.01
CA THR A 302 25.10 5.37 -20.42
C THR A 302 26.02 5.81 -19.28
N LYS A 303 25.44 6.35 -18.19
CA LYS A 303 26.18 6.79 -17.02
C LYS A 303 25.33 6.77 -15.77
N VAL A 304 25.88 6.26 -14.68
CA VAL A 304 25.30 6.36 -13.33
C VAL A 304 26.14 7.41 -12.54
N PRO A 305 25.49 8.34 -11.81
CA PRO A 305 26.21 9.31 -11.00
C PRO A 305 27.06 8.63 -9.90
N GLU A 306 28.11 9.26 -9.43
CA GLU A 306 28.89 8.76 -8.30
C GLU A 306 28.22 9.14 -6.96
N LYS A 307 28.19 8.22 -6.00
CA LYS A 307 27.61 8.49 -4.65
C LYS A 307 28.16 9.75 -3.99
N LYS A 308 29.45 10.06 -4.19
CA LYS A 308 30.07 11.27 -3.63
C LYS A 308 29.44 12.58 -4.10
N GLN A 309 28.69 12.59 -5.21
CA GLN A 309 27.98 13.77 -5.70
C GLN A 309 26.73 14.09 -4.86
N PHE A 310 26.30 13.14 -4.01
CA PHE A 310 25.15 13.24 -3.12
C PHE A 310 25.59 13.22 -1.64
N ASN A 311 26.72 13.85 -1.31
CA ASN A 311 27.26 13.89 0.04
C ASN A 311 26.39 14.66 1.05
N TRP A 312 25.35 15.34 0.58
CA TRP A 312 24.35 16.04 1.37
C TRP A 312 23.16 15.14 1.76
N THR A 313 23.11 13.90 1.26
CA THR A 313 22.09 12.91 1.61
C THR A 313 22.62 11.92 2.65
N GLU A 314 21.72 11.45 3.55
CA GLU A 314 22.03 10.40 4.51
C GLU A 314 22.26 9.04 3.80
N LYS A 315 21.42 8.75 2.81
CA LYS A 315 21.53 7.52 1.99
C LYS A 315 21.29 7.82 0.52
N THR A 316 22.06 7.15 -0.33
CA THR A 316 21.87 7.17 -1.78
C THR A 316 21.91 5.75 -2.31
N TYR A 317 20.88 5.37 -3.08
CA TYR A 317 20.77 4.08 -3.75
C TYR A 317 20.72 4.28 -5.27
N PHE A 318 21.40 3.41 -6.00
CA PHE A 318 21.27 3.29 -7.45
C PHE A 318 20.77 1.89 -7.75
N PHE A 319 19.59 1.80 -8.36
CA PHE A 319 18.95 0.53 -8.73
C PHE A 319 19.23 0.14 -10.18
N VAL A 320 20.12 0.88 -10.84
CA VAL A 320 20.46 0.71 -12.26
C VAL A 320 21.96 0.71 -12.46
N ASN A 321 22.40 0.02 -13.52
CA ASN A 321 23.80 -0.02 -13.96
C ASN A 321 23.93 0.56 -15.37
N VAL A 322 25.16 0.90 -15.75
CA VAL A 322 25.46 1.26 -17.14
C VAL A 322 25.16 0.06 -18.04
N GLY A 323 24.40 0.28 -19.11
CA GLY A 323 23.95 -0.76 -20.02
C GLY A 323 22.52 -1.26 -19.75
N ASP A 324 21.94 -0.98 -18.59
CA ASP A 324 20.55 -1.33 -18.30
C ASP A 324 19.60 -0.51 -19.19
N LEU A 325 18.43 -1.07 -19.50
CA LEU A 325 17.34 -0.34 -20.13
C LEU A 325 16.59 0.46 -19.07
N GLY A 326 16.54 1.77 -19.25
CA GLY A 326 15.67 2.64 -18.49
C GLY A 326 14.22 2.41 -18.91
N HIS A 327 13.33 2.15 -17.94
CA HIS A 327 11.89 2.06 -18.12
C HIS A 327 11.21 3.14 -17.30
N CYS A 328 10.15 3.72 -17.84
CA CYS A 328 9.34 4.72 -17.15
C CYS A 328 8.47 4.14 -16.02
N CYS A 329 8.43 2.82 -15.87
CA CYS A 329 7.54 2.15 -14.92
C CYS A 329 8.31 1.53 -13.76
N TYR A 330 7.73 1.66 -12.57
CA TYR A 330 8.15 1.01 -11.32
C TYR A 330 8.05 -0.53 -11.34
N SER A 331 7.63 -1.11 -12.46
CA SER A 331 7.44 -2.54 -12.59
C SER A 331 8.73 -3.22 -13.04
N LYS A 332 9.55 -3.61 -12.08
CA LYS A 332 10.17 -4.95 -12.07
C LYS A 332 10.61 -5.29 -10.68
#